data_ce62019414c11f8d66dfcfb69988e22b
#
_entry.id   ce62019414c11f8d66dfcfb69988e22b
#
_cell.length_a   1.000
_cell.length_b   1.000
_cell.length_c   1.000
_cell.angle_alpha   90.00
_cell.angle_beta   90.00
_cell.angle_gamma   90.00
#
_symmetry.space_group_name_H-M   'P 1'
#
loop_
_entity.id
_entity.type
_entity.pdbx_description
1 polymer ?
#
loop_
_entity_poly.entity_id
_entity_poly.type
_entity_poly.pdbx_seq_one_letter_code
_entity_poly.pdbx_strand_id
1 'polypeptide(L)'
;AVHGGKFNREKTFIVVQRGSRIEVNGTADDPVVMTSTNQQPGDWGGLVILGASTGTEGVDAIAEVGGFVYGGTNEADNSGSINYLVINYAGAQINAESQYNGLTLYTVGSGTTIDNVAILNGTDDGVEFFGGTVSASNFYLENNEDDAVDWTEGWNGTLTTTYVLHSIAGFSTAIEADGDDSFQGQPV
;
A
#
# COMPACT_ATOMS: atom_id res chain seq x y z
N ALA A 1 -17.95 -9.11 15.33
CA ALA A 1 -17.37 -8.54 16.53
C ALA A 1 -16.40 -9.56 17.13
N VAL A 2 -15.09 -9.31 16.99
CA VAL A 2 -14.07 -10.16 17.61
C VAL A 2 -13.84 -9.65 19.03
N HIS A 3 -13.94 -10.54 20.00
CA HIS A 3 -13.90 -10.24 21.43
C HIS A 3 -12.50 -9.87 21.91
N GLY A 4 -12.45 -8.87 22.79
CA GLY A 4 -11.28 -8.26 23.39
C GLY A 4 -10.30 -9.19 24.10
N GLY A 5 -9.26 -9.58 23.39
CA GLY A 5 -7.95 -9.77 23.95
C GLY A 5 -7.20 -8.44 23.81
N LYS A 6 -6.23 -8.17 24.68
CA LYS A 6 -5.27 -7.10 24.43
C LYS A 6 -4.50 -7.48 23.15
N PHE A 7 -5.03 -7.10 21.99
CA PHE A 7 -4.30 -7.22 20.76
C PHE A 7 -3.15 -6.23 20.83
N ASN A 8 -1.97 -6.72 20.56
CA ASN A 8 -0.82 -5.88 20.27
C ASN A 8 -1.22 -5.10 19.03
N ARG A 9 -1.55 -3.82 19.15
CA ARG A 9 -2.10 -2.97 18.07
C ARG A 9 -1.19 -2.92 16.85
N GLU A 10 0.09 -3.17 17.06
CA GLU A 10 1.18 -3.14 16.10
C GLU A 10 1.17 -4.29 15.07
N LYS A 11 0.20 -5.18 15.09
CA LYS A 11 0.18 -6.38 14.24
C LYS A 11 -1.16 -6.69 13.56
N THR A 12 -2.13 -5.79 13.64
CA THR A 12 -3.42 -5.98 12.97
C THR A 12 -3.37 -5.33 11.58
N PHE A 13 -3.43 -6.13 10.54
CA PHE A 13 -3.44 -5.68 9.15
C PHE A 13 -4.30 -6.61 8.31
N ILE A 14 -4.62 -6.19 7.08
CA ILE A 14 -5.26 -7.05 6.08
C ILE A 14 -4.21 -7.43 5.05
N VAL A 15 -4.09 -8.73 4.76
CA VAL A 15 -3.15 -9.23 3.75
C VAL A 15 -3.86 -10.05 2.71
N VAL A 16 -3.59 -9.74 1.44
CA VAL A 16 -3.97 -10.54 0.27
C VAL A 16 -2.70 -11.22 -0.23
N GLN A 17 -2.57 -12.50 0.06
CA GLN A 17 -1.37 -13.25 -0.30
C GLN A 17 -1.31 -13.51 -1.82
N ARG A 18 -0.10 -13.69 -2.34
CA ARG A 18 0.16 -13.99 -3.74
C ARG A 18 -0.75 -15.12 -4.26
N GLY A 19 -1.39 -14.90 -5.39
CA GLY A 19 -2.36 -15.81 -5.99
C GLY A 19 -3.77 -15.74 -5.41
N SER A 20 -4.00 -14.91 -4.37
CA SER A 20 -5.32 -14.58 -3.86
C SER A 20 -5.86 -13.29 -4.49
N ARG A 21 -7.13 -12.97 -4.24
CA ARG A 21 -7.79 -11.77 -4.79
C ARG A 21 -8.59 -11.06 -3.73
N ILE A 22 -8.69 -9.75 -3.86
CA ILE A 22 -9.61 -8.92 -3.10
C ILE A 22 -10.58 -8.21 -4.05
N GLU A 23 -11.85 -8.12 -3.64
CA GLU A 23 -12.87 -7.36 -4.37
C GLU A 23 -13.45 -6.31 -3.43
N VAL A 24 -13.16 -5.05 -3.70
CA VAL A 24 -13.69 -3.89 -2.96
C VAL A 24 -14.59 -3.12 -3.92
N ASN A 25 -15.89 -3.16 -3.66
CA ASN A 25 -16.92 -2.62 -4.55
C ASN A 25 -17.74 -1.53 -3.82
N GLY A 26 -17.09 -0.45 -3.43
CA GLY A 26 -17.76 0.75 -2.93
C GLY A 26 -18.36 1.60 -4.05
N THR A 27 -19.03 2.66 -3.67
CA THR A 27 -19.53 3.71 -4.58
C THR A 27 -19.17 5.08 -4.02
N ALA A 28 -19.33 6.13 -4.83
CA ALA A 28 -19.05 7.50 -4.37
C ALA A 28 -19.91 7.90 -3.15
N ASP A 29 -21.14 7.41 -3.08
CA ASP A 29 -22.07 7.73 -2.00
C ASP A 29 -21.95 6.75 -0.80
N ASP A 30 -21.35 5.57 -1.00
CA ASP A 30 -21.19 4.52 0.01
C ASP A 30 -19.85 3.78 -0.19
N PRO A 31 -18.72 4.41 0.14
CA PRO A 31 -17.42 3.78 -0.01
C PRO A 31 -17.21 2.68 1.02
N VAL A 32 -16.38 1.70 0.68
CA VAL A 32 -15.87 0.75 1.68
C VAL A 32 -14.86 1.46 2.57
N VAL A 33 -15.02 1.35 3.89
CA VAL A 33 -14.13 2.01 4.86
C VAL A 33 -13.37 0.98 5.69
N MET A 34 -12.05 1.02 5.61
CA MET A 34 -11.12 0.28 6.48
C MET A 34 -10.51 1.26 7.46
N THR A 35 -10.77 1.08 8.75
CA THR A 35 -10.43 2.07 9.78
C THR A 35 -10.26 1.46 11.16
N SER A 36 -9.81 2.26 12.11
CA SER A 36 -9.74 1.94 13.53
C SER A 36 -10.87 2.60 14.34
N THR A 37 -11.33 1.92 15.37
CA THR A 37 -12.31 2.46 16.32
C THR A 37 -11.74 3.53 17.25
N ASN A 38 -10.41 3.57 17.46
CA ASN A 38 -9.78 4.59 18.30
C ASN A 38 -9.50 5.88 17.52
N GLN A 39 -9.47 5.82 16.20
CA GLN A 39 -9.25 6.96 15.30
C GLN A 39 -7.93 7.70 15.58
N GLN A 40 -6.86 6.94 15.80
CA GLN A 40 -5.51 7.48 15.94
C GLN A 40 -4.61 6.97 14.82
N PRO A 41 -3.77 7.82 14.22
CA PRO A 41 -2.75 7.38 13.26
C PRO A 41 -1.94 6.20 13.82
N GLY A 42 -1.61 5.23 12.99
CA GLY A 42 -0.87 4.03 13.39
C GLY A 42 -1.64 3.00 14.21
N ASP A 43 -2.95 3.09 14.28
CA ASP A 43 -3.77 2.13 15.05
C ASP A 43 -3.79 0.71 14.46
N TRP A 44 -3.47 0.57 13.17
CA TRP A 44 -3.44 -0.71 12.45
C TRP A 44 -2.51 -0.66 11.22
N GLY A 45 -2.20 -1.81 10.65
CA GLY A 45 -1.18 -1.95 9.63
C GLY A 45 -1.63 -1.75 8.18
N GLY A 46 -2.87 -1.31 7.93
CA GLY A 46 -3.33 -1.07 6.56
C GLY A 46 -3.64 -2.32 5.74
N LEU A 47 -3.65 -2.14 4.42
CA LEU A 47 -3.92 -3.18 3.43
C LEU A 47 -2.65 -3.52 2.65
N VAL A 48 -2.24 -4.79 2.69
CA VAL A 48 -1.08 -5.33 1.97
C VAL A 48 -1.55 -6.29 0.90
N ILE A 49 -1.08 -6.12 -0.33
CA ILE A 49 -1.40 -7.00 -1.47
C ILE A 49 -0.10 -7.50 -2.08
N LEU A 50 0.04 -8.82 -2.19
CA LEU A 50 1.21 -9.48 -2.73
C LEU A 50 0.86 -10.17 -4.06
N GLY A 51 1.46 -9.69 -5.13
CA GLY A 51 1.27 -10.20 -6.48
C GLY A 51 2.38 -11.14 -6.95
N ALA A 52 2.23 -11.59 -8.19
CA ALA A 52 3.17 -12.47 -8.88
C ALA A 52 3.79 -11.81 -10.12
N SER A 53 3.77 -10.48 -10.19
CA SER A 53 4.42 -9.72 -11.25
C SER A 53 5.93 -9.61 -11.02
N THR A 54 6.61 -8.85 -11.86
CA THR A 54 8.06 -8.65 -11.81
C THR A 54 8.44 -7.54 -10.82
N GLY A 55 9.58 -7.67 -10.20
CA GLY A 55 10.25 -6.67 -9.38
C GLY A 55 11.74 -6.98 -9.33
N THR A 56 12.57 -6.05 -8.90
CA THR A 56 14.03 -6.20 -8.88
C THR A 56 14.50 -7.24 -7.85
N GLU A 57 13.74 -7.46 -6.79
CA GLU A 57 14.00 -8.51 -5.79
C GLU A 57 13.75 -9.93 -6.33
N GLY A 58 13.13 -10.06 -7.51
CA GLY A 58 12.98 -11.30 -8.24
C GLY A 58 11.79 -12.15 -7.81
N VAL A 59 11.91 -13.46 -8.08
CA VAL A 59 10.85 -14.43 -7.78
C VAL A 59 11.01 -14.94 -6.34
N ASP A 60 9.88 -15.09 -5.64
CA ASP A 60 9.82 -15.56 -4.25
C ASP A 60 10.59 -14.66 -3.26
N ALA A 61 10.60 -13.36 -3.52
CA ALA A 61 11.07 -12.36 -2.58
C ALA A 61 10.24 -12.35 -1.28
N ILE A 62 10.82 -11.83 -0.22
CA ILE A 62 10.18 -11.78 1.10
C ILE A 62 9.83 -10.35 1.45
N ALA A 63 8.56 -10.10 1.67
CA ALA A 63 8.07 -8.78 2.05
C ALA A 63 8.67 -8.34 3.39
N GLU A 64 9.05 -7.10 3.47
CA GLU A 64 9.56 -6.44 4.66
C GLU A 64 8.61 -6.60 5.85
N VAL A 65 7.32 -6.51 5.59
CA VAL A 65 6.28 -6.68 6.60
C VAL A 65 5.70 -8.09 6.58
N GLY A 66 5.63 -8.72 7.74
CA GLY A 66 4.98 -10.02 7.93
C GLY A 66 5.70 -11.24 7.33
N GLY A 67 6.81 -11.06 6.60
CA GLY A 67 7.59 -12.16 6.03
C GLY A 67 6.85 -12.96 4.95
N PHE A 68 5.92 -12.34 4.24
CA PHE A 68 5.15 -12.98 3.17
C PHE A 68 5.95 -13.06 1.87
N VAL A 69 5.67 -14.08 1.08
CA VAL A 69 6.30 -14.28 -0.24
C VAL A 69 5.57 -13.49 -1.31
N TYR A 70 6.32 -12.75 -2.14
CA TYR A 70 5.81 -12.03 -3.31
C TYR A 70 6.74 -12.22 -4.52
N GLY A 71 6.41 -11.60 -5.63
CA GLY A 71 7.23 -11.64 -6.84
C GLY A 71 6.98 -12.87 -7.71
N GLY A 72 7.30 -12.70 -8.97
CA GLY A 72 7.09 -13.71 -10.00
C GLY A 72 7.51 -13.20 -11.36
N THR A 73 6.86 -13.70 -12.41
CA THR A 73 7.14 -13.34 -13.80
C THR A 73 5.86 -13.01 -14.59
N ASN A 74 4.72 -12.93 -13.90
CA ASN A 74 3.43 -12.67 -14.54
C ASN A 74 3.07 -11.20 -14.47
N GLU A 75 3.52 -10.40 -15.42
CA GLU A 75 3.21 -8.97 -15.49
C GLU A 75 1.70 -8.66 -15.54
N ALA A 76 0.88 -9.63 -15.98
CA ALA A 76 -0.56 -9.53 -16.01
C ALA A 76 -1.23 -10.18 -14.78
N ASP A 77 -0.49 -10.38 -13.68
CA ASP A 77 -1.03 -10.86 -12.42
C ASP A 77 -2.26 -10.04 -12.01
N ASN A 78 -3.24 -10.72 -11.41
CA ASN A 78 -4.50 -10.12 -11.05
C ASN A 78 -4.86 -10.46 -9.60
N SER A 79 -4.63 -9.51 -8.73
CA SER A 79 -4.96 -9.58 -7.31
C SER A 79 -6.37 -9.04 -6.98
N GLY A 80 -7.20 -8.76 -7.99
CA GLY A 80 -8.60 -8.36 -7.82
C GLY A 80 -8.92 -6.94 -8.27
N SER A 81 -9.92 -6.34 -7.65
CA SER A 81 -10.31 -4.96 -7.94
C SER A 81 -10.62 -4.17 -6.67
N ILE A 82 -10.21 -2.91 -6.67
CA ILE A 82 -10.48 -1.94 -5.61
C ILE A 82 -11.14 -0.72 -6.25
N ASN A 83 -12.34 -0.39 -5.77
CA ASN A 83 -13.07 0.79 -6.21
C ASN A 83 -13.82 1.43 -5.05
N TYR A 84 -13.66 2.73 -4.86
CA TYR A 84 -14.18 3.52 -3.74
C TYR A 84 -13.83 2.92 -2.37
N LEU A 85 -12.54 2.90 -2.07
CA LEU A 85 -11.97 2.49 -0.78
C LEU A 85 -11.48 3.71 0.01
N VAL A 86 -11.80 3.74 1.29
CA VAL A 86 -11.19 4.67 2.26
C VAL A 86 -10.37 3.84 3.25
N ILE A 87 -9.08 4.13 3.36
CA ILE A 87 -8.18 3.61 4.40
C ILE A 87 -7.87 4.76 5.35
N ASN A 88 -8.07 4.56 6.65
CA ASN A 88 -7.87 5.61 7.64
C ASN A 88 -7.15 5.09 8.88
N TYR A 89 -6.22 5.90 9.41
CA TYR A 89 -5.45 5.61 10.64
C TYR A 89 -4.54 4.39 10.56
N ALA A 90 -4.05 4.03 9.37
CA ALA A 90 -3.08 2.97 9.16
C ALA A 90 -1.65 3.42 9.50
N GLY A 91 -0.65 2.59 9.18
CA GLY A 91 0.76 2.91 9.37
C GLY A 91 1.35 2.36 10.66
N ALA A 92 0.79 1.29 11.25
CA ALA A 92 1.27 0.76 12.53
C ALA A 92 2.74 0.35 12.47
N GLN A 93 3.52 0.82 13.42
CA GLN A 93 4.94 0.47 13.55
C GLN A 93 5.13 -1.00 13.93
N ILE A 94 6.03 -1.69 13.23
CA ILE A 94 6.40 -3.10 13.49
C ILE A 94 7.60 -3.17 14.43
N ASN A 95 8.64 -2.38 14.14
CA ASN A 95 9.86 -2.26 14.92
C ASN A 95 10.45 -0.85 14.71
N ALA A 96 11.69 -0.60 15.10
CA ALA A 96 12.33 0.71 14.98
C ALA A 96 12.64 1.13 13.52
N GLU A 97 12.62 0.18 12.59
CA GLU A 97 13.09 0.34 11.21
C GLU A 97 12.01 0.01 10.16
N SER A 98 10.85 -0.52 10.59
CA SER A 98 9.79 -0.97 9.68
C SER A 98 8.42 -0.57 10.18
N GLN A 99 7.61 -0.04 9.28
CA GLN A 99 6.22 0.32 9.50
C GLN A 99 5.34 -0.29 8.39
N TYR A 100 4.04 -0.24 8.59
CA TYR A 100 3.05 -0.54 7.56
C TYR A 100 2.60 0.76 6.91
N ASN A 101 2.33 0.72 5.62
CA ASN A 101 1.72 1.82 4.88
C ASN A 101 0.19 1.79 4.95
N GLY A 102 -0.46 2.80 4.41
CA GLY A 102 -1.90 2.75 4.17
C GLY A 102 -2.27 1.61 3.23
N LEU A 103 -1.70 1.63 2.03
CA LEU A 103 -1.82 0.59 1.00
C LEU A 103 -0.44 0.18 0.52
N THR A 104 -0.08 -1.09 0.70
CA THR A 104 1.21 -1.65 0.25
C THR A 104 0.99 -2.64 -0.89
N LEU A 105 1.69 -2.46 -2.00
CA LEU A 105 1.53 -3.24 -3.23
C LEU A 105 2.87 -3.89 -3.63
N TYR A 106 3.08 -5.14 -3.22
CA TYR A 106 4.27 -5.92 -3.60
C TYR A 106 4.05 -6.63 -4.93
N THR A 107 4.76 -6.23 -5.98
CA THR A 107 4.74 -6.80 -7.34
C THR A 107 3.35 -7.15 -7.85
N VAL A 108 2.40 -6.27 -7.62
CA VAL A 108 1.03 -6.42 -8.13
C VAL A 108 1.03 -6.17 -9.64
N GLY A 109 0.33 -7.02 -10.39
CA GLY A 109 0.36 -6.99 -11.85
C GLY A 109 -0.74 -6.16 -12.49
N SER A 110 -0.58 -5.89 -13.78
CA SER A 110 -1.46 -5.02 -14.59
C SER A 110 -2.88 -5.55 -14.77
N GLY A 111 -3.15 -6.80 -14.41
CA GLY A 111 -4.51 -7.35 -14.37
C GLY A 111 -5.35 -6.87 -13.18
N THR A 112 -4.72 -6.26 -12.18
CA THR A 112 -5.40 -5.69 -11.00
C THR A 112 -5.90 -4.28 -11.31
N THR A 113 -7.09 -3.97 -10.85
CA THR A 113 -7.70 -2.63 -10.99
C THR A 113 -7.73 -1.92 -9.66
N ILE A 114 -7.20 -0.68 -9.60
CA ILE A 114 -7.23 0.16 -8.40
C ILE A 114 -7.70 1.56 -8.81
N ASP A 115 -8.87 1.95 -8.32
CA ASP A 115 -9.47 3.22 -8.67
C ASP A 115 -10.26 3.82 -7.48
N ASN A 116 -10.31 5.15 -7.39
CA ASN A 116 -11.06 5.89 -6.37
C ASN A 116 -10.68 5.46 -4.93
N VAL A 117 -9.44 5.71 -4.54
CA VAL A 117 -8.91 5.35 -3.21
C VAL A 117 -8.56 6.60 -2.43
N ALA A 118 -9.04 6.68 -1.18
CA ALA A 118 -8.63 7.70 -0.23
C ALA A 118 -7.83 7.06 0.92
N ILE A 119 -6.66 7.62 1.25
CA ILE A 119 -5.82 7.16 2.35
C ILE A 119 -5.51 8.34 3.26
N LEU A 120 -5.92 8.22 4.52
CA LEU A 120 -6.03 9.35 5.42
C LEU A 120 -5.35 9.06 6.76
N ASN A 121 -4.63 10.06 7.29
CA ASN A 121 -4.12 10.04 8.67
C ASN A 121 -3.29 8.79 9.01
N GLY A 122 -2.40 8.38 8.13
CA GLY A 122 -1.42 7.33 8.36
C GLY A 122 -0.19 7.84 9.12
N THR A 123 0.60 6.94 9.72
CA THR A 123 1.91 7.26 10.35
C THR A 123 3.09 6.84 9.49
N ASP A 124 2.84 6.42 8.28
CA ASP A 124 3.79 6.03 7.27
C ASP A 124 3.23 6.44 5.91
N ASP A 125 3.69 5.85 4.81
CA ASP A 125 3.24 6.21 3.47
C ASP A 125 1.74 6.04 3.27
N GLY A 126 1.19 6.89 2.41
CA GLY A 126 -0.17 6.70 1.94
C GLY A 126 -0.25 5.41 1.12
N VAL A 127 0.46 5.35 0.01
CA VAL A 127 0.57 4.16 -0.84
C VAL A 127 2.02 3.92 -1.23
N GLU A 128 2.47 2.67 -1.12
CA GLU A 128 3.79 2.26 -1.58
C GLU A 128 3.71 1.09 -2.55
N PHE A 129 4.51 1.20 -3.65
CA PHE A 129 4.61 0.22 -4.72
C PHE A 129 6.00 -0.41 -4.72
N PHE A 130 6.10 -1.66 -4.29
CA PHE A 130 7.30 -2.49 -4.38
C PHE A 130 7.30 -3.27 -5.69
N GLY A 131 7.87 -2.71 -6.75
CA GLY A 131 7.86 -3.32 -8.07
C GLY A 131 6.45 -3.53 -8.65
N GLY A 132 6.35 -4.40 -9.64
CA GLY A 132 5.09 -4.72 -10.31
C GLY A 132 4.73 -3.78 -11.46
N THR A 133 3.57 -4.06 -12.06
CA THR A 133 3.09 -3.37 -13.26
C THR A 133 1.67 -2.82 -13.10
N VAL A 134 1.14 -2.83 -11.87
CA VAL A 134 -0.19 -2.30 -11.59
C VAL A 134 -0.24 -0.80 -11.84
N SER A 135 -1.32 -0.35 -12.46
CA SER A 135 -1.65 1.06 -12.57
C SER A 135 -2.84 1.41 -11.69
N ALA A 136 -2.85 2.63 -11.17
CA ALA A 136 -3.89 3.12 -10.29
C ALA A 136 -4.36 4.53 -10.69
N SER A 137 -5.57 4.89 -10.28
CA SER A 137 -6.13 6.20 -10.60
C SER A 137 -7.02 6.77 -9.49
N ASN A 138 -7.20 8.09 -9.51
CA ASN A 138 -8.11 8.82 -8.63
C ASN A 138 -7.80 8.60 -7.14
N PHE A 139 -6.57 8.92 -6.73
CA PHE A 139 -6.15 8.86 -5.33
C PHE A 139 -6.36 10.22 -4.64
N TYR A 140 -6.86 10.15 -3.40
CA TYR A 140 -6.88 11.26 -2.45
C TYR A 140 -6.08 10.86 -1.22
N LEU A 141 -4.95 11.51 -0.98
CA LEU A 141 -3.98 11.20 0.08
C LEU A 141 -3.89 12.38 1.03
N GLU A 142 -4.24 12.17 2.31
CA GLU A 142 -4.30 13.25 3.29
C GLU A 142 -3.60 12.88 4.59
N ASN A 143 -2.62 13.70 5.00
CA ASN A 143 -1.98 13.61 6.30
C ASN A 143 -1.37 12.24 6.61
N ASN A 144 -0.67 11.64 5.66
CA ASN A 144 0.21 10.51 5.89
C ASN A 144 1.58 11.06 6.32
N GLU A 145 2.20 10.52 7.38
CA GLU A 145 3.32 11.17 8.07
C GLU A 145 4.65 11.02 7.35
N ASP A 146 4.88 9.94 6.61
CA ASP A 146 6.05 9.83 5.76
C ASP A 146 5.70 10.37 4.36
N ASP A 147 5.61 9.56 3.34
CA ASP A 147 5.31 10.04 2.01
C ASP A 147 3.85 9.82 1.62
N ALA A 148 3.31 10.66 0.73
CA ALA A 148 1.96 10.39 0.24
C ALA A 148 1.96 9.23 -0.75
N VAL A 149 2.96 9.19 -1.63
CA VAL A 149 3.20 8.12 -2.60
C VAL A 149 4.66 7.77 -2.58
N ASP A 150 4.98 6.49 -2.42
CA ASP A 150 6.31 5.95 -2.62
C ASP A 150 6.31 4.81 -3.64
N TRP A 151 7.42 4.66 -4.36
CA TRP A 151 7.67 3.49 -5.19
C TRP A 151 9.14 3.12 -5.26
N THR A 152 9.38 1.83 -5.26
CA THR A 152 10.71 1.22 -5.30
C THR A 152 10.71 -0.07 -6.12
N GLU A 153 11.79 -0.83 -6.10
CA GLU A 153 11.92 -2.17 -6.72
C GLU A 153 11.54 -2.22 -8.21
N GLY A 154 11.68 -1.09 -8.93
CA GLY A 154 11.42 -1.06 -10.36
C GLY A 154 9.94 -1.12 -10.73
N TRP A 155 9.05 -0.54 -9.90
CA TRP A 155 7.65 -0.39 -10.28
C TRP A 155 7.51 0.26 -11.67
N ASN A 156 6.69 -0.35 -12.53
CA ASN A 156 6.49 0.06 -13.92
C ASN A 156 5.00 0.16 -14.26
N GLY A 157 4.28 0.87 -13.42
CA GLY A 157 2.87 1.20 -13.62
C GLY A 157 2.68 2.68 -13.91
N THR A 158 1.44 3.13 -13.76
CA THR A 158 1.05 4.53 -13.91
C THR A 158 0.09 4.92 -12.80
N LEU A 159 0.37 6.01 -12.11
CA LEU A 159 -0.55 6.64 -11.18
C LEU A 159 -1.11 7.92 -11.80
N THR A 160 -2.43 8.01 -11.94
CA THR A 160 -3.10 9.16 -12.57
C THR A 160 -4.12 9.80 -11.63
N THR A 161 -4.28 11.13 -11.74
CA THR A 161 -5.26 11.88 -10.95
C THR A 161 -5.06 11.68 -9.45
N THR A 162 -3.91 12.08 -8.95
CA THR A 162 -3.59 12.02 -7.52
C THR A 162 -3.68 13.41 -6.92
N TYR A 163 -4.38 13.53 -5.80
CA TYR A 163 -4.44 14.73 -5.00
C TYR A 163 -3.84 14.46 -3.63
N VAL A 164 -2.84 15.26 -3.25
CA VAL A 164 -2.14 15.17 -1.96
C VAL A 164 -2.42 16.41 -1.15
N LEU A 165 -2.79 16.23 0.12
CA LEU A 165 -3.00 17.31 1.09
C LEU A 165 -2.28 16.98 2.39
N HIS A 166 -1.32 17.81 2.76
CA HIS A 166 -0.68 17.75 4.08
C HIS A 166 -1.02 19.01 4.86
N SER A 167 -1.68 18.87 5.99
CA SER A 167 -1.99 19.93 6.95
C SER A 167 -1.31 19.72 8.31
N ILE A 168 -0.57 18.61 8.46
CA ILE A 168 0.22 18.28 9.65
C ILE A 168 1.68 18.67 9.44
N ALA A 169 2.44 18.77 10.54
CA ALA A 169 3.84 19.18 10.51
C ALA A 169 4.84 18.02 10.33
N GLY A 170 4.38 16.78 10.38
CA GLY A 170 5.23 15.58 10.38
C GLY A 170 5.05 14.74 9.13
N PHE A 171 5.33 15.29 7.94
CA PHE A 171 5.37 14.51 6.71
C PHE A 171 6.75 14.66 6.04
N SER A 172 7.15 13.71 5.20
CA SER A 172 8.39 13.75 4.43
C SER A 172 8.15 14.39 3.06
N THR A 173 7.69 13.65 2.07
CA THR A 173 7.45 14.20 0.74
C THR A 173 6.04 13.90 0.21
N ALA A 174 5.67 14.55 -0.89
CA ALA A 174 4.44 14.20 -1.60
C ALA A 174 4.64 12.96 -2.47
N ILE A 175 5.85 12.77 -2.99
CA ILE A 175 6.25 11.62 -3.80
C ILE A 175 7.72 11.33 -3.49
N GLU A 176 8.01 10.12 -3.03
CA GLU A 176 9.33 9.52 -3.09
C GLU A 176 9.40 8.58 -4.30
N ALA A 177 10.53 8.55 -4.95
CA ALA A 177 10.67 7.87 -6.24
C ALA A 177 12.02 7.17 -6.30
N ASP A 178 12.05 5.96 -5.76
CA ASP A 178 13.27 5.20 -5.72
C ASP A 178 13.37 4.20 -6.87
N GLY A 179 14.58 4.10 -7.40
CA GLY A 179 14.95 3.01 -8.29
C GLY A 179 15.27 1.75 -7.49
N ASP A 180 15.95 0.83 -8.15
CA ASP A 180 16.55 -0.30 -7.48
C ASP A 180 17.94 0.09 -6.97
N ASP A 181 18.20 -0.06 -5.68
CA ASP A 181 19.51 0.19 -5.05
C ASP A 181 20.65 -0.64 -5.66
N SER A 182 20.34 -1.76 -6.29
CA SER A 182 21.30 -2.59 -7.03
C SER A 182 21.67 -2.01 -8.40
N PHE A 183 20.89 -1.05 -8.94
CA PHE A 183 21.12 -0.38 -10.21
C PHE A 183 21.68 1.04 -10.05
N GLN A 184 22.63 1.23 -9.19
CA GLN A 184 23.35 2.49 -9.02
C GLN A 184 23.82 3.05 -10.37
N GLY A 185 23.07 4.02 -10.92
CA GLY A 185 23.44 4.76 -12.13
C GLY A 185 22.60 4.48 -13.38
N GLN A 186 21.50 3.76 -13.31
CA GLN A 186 20.54 3.72 -14.41
C GLN A 186 19.44 4.76 -14.15
N PRO A 187 19.11 5.63 -15.12
CA PRO A 187 17.94 6.50 -15.00
C PRO A 187 16.67 5.66 -15.05
N VAL A 188 15.76 5.96 -14.14
CA VAL A 188 14.39 5.45 -14.11
C VAL A 188 13.63 5.95 -15.34
#